data_b9cbe2d5c5ba2d85d34052403aa0b8fd
#
_entry.id   b9cbe2d5c5ba2d85d34052403aa0b8fd
#
_cell.length_a   1.000
_cell.length_b   1.000
_cell.length_c   1.000
_cell.angle_alpha   90.00
_cell.angle_beta   90.00
_cell.angle_gamma   90.00
#
_symmetry.space_group_name_H-M   'P 1'
#
loop_
_entity.id
_entity.type
_entity.pdbx_description
1 polymer ?
#
loop_
_entity_poly.entity_id
_entity_poly.type
_entity_poly.pdbx_seq_one_letter_code
_entity_poly.pdbx_strand_id
1 'polypeptide(L)'
;MALASAILALTASAAAGKPTRAEVRVVTGDGKTLVDVVQYTDTTRVPTSPQARCFFGGVGGSGAPATVEGPNALGIVADAARNRKRLRPLLITDEFSFGLGICGFGGARADAGRYWNVRVNHRGLQVGGDQRLLDPGDEVLWALIENPTCDQNPPYACQPGPPELELRARSRAAPGKPFPVKVFEWSDSGLRTPAEGVTVTGASGPTDAAGNAVVTLTGTRKLFAYRAGAISASELAVCVAEPISRCPRVRGRILIGSGDPELIRGSIGGDVIKPGAGRDRVMSRAGADLIRARGGGRDRINCGPGVDRVIVDRRDLVARNCERVRR
;
A
#
# COMPACT_ATOMS: atom_id res chain seq x y z
N MET A 1 -5.44 -54.55 36.98
CA MET A 1 -6.29 -53.83 36.02
C MET A 1 -5.84 -52.40 35.96
N ALA A 2 -5.07 -52.02 34.94
CA ALA A 2 -4.57 -50.65 34.75
C ALA A 2 -5.36 -50.06 33.57
N LEU A 3 -6.11 -48.97 33.85
CA LEU A 3 -6.81 -48.21 32.83
C LEU A 3 -5.81 -47.24 32.17
N ALA A 4 -5.52 -47.46 30.92
CA ALA A 4 -4.77 -46.51 30.09
C ALA A 4 -5.75 -45.44 29.54
N SER A 5 -5.60 -44.19 30.02
CA SER A 5 -6.31 -43.03 29.46
C SER A 5 -5.59 -42.58 28.19
N ALA A 6 -6.23 -42.78 27.05
CA ALA A 6 -5.78 -42.25 25.80
C ALA A 6 -6.14 -40.74 25.74
N ILE A 7 -5.12 -39.89 25.76
CA ILE A 7 -5.30 -38.48 25.49
C ILE A 7 -5.38 -38.30 23.98
N LEU A 8 -6.57 -38.01 23.47
CA LEU A 8 -6.79 -37.61 22.08
C LEU A 8 -6.26 -36.18 21.93
N ALA A 9 -5.10 -36.02 21.31
CA ALA A 9 -4.62 -34.72 20.87
C ALA A 9 -5.47 -34.26 19.69
N LEU A 10 -6.40 -33.32 19.92
CA LEU A 10 -7.04 -32.58 18.87
C LEU A 10 -5.98 -31.68 18.21
N THR A 11 -5.45 -32.09 17.08
CA THR A 11 -4.72 -31.19 16.18
C THR A 11 -5.76 -30.25 15.59
N ALA A 12 -5.79 -29.00 16.09
CA ALA A 12 -6.52 -27.93 15.43
C ALA A 12 -5.91 -27.75 14.04
N SER A 13 -6.60 -28.23 13.01
CA SER A 13 -6.30 -27.87 11.64
C SER A 13 -6.52 -26.36 11.52
N ALA A 14 -5.45 -25.58 11.38
CA ALA A 14 -5.56 -24.18 11.04
C ALA A 14 -6.39 -24.11 9.76
N ALA A 15 -7.54 -23.46 9.83
CA ALA A 15 -8.37 -23.21 8.66
C ALA A 15 -7.50 -22.44 7.66
N ALA A 16 -7.22 -23.06 6.51
CA ALA A 16 -6.53 -22.40 5.43
C ALA A 16 -7.27 -21.09 5.12
N GLY A 17 -6.64 -19.96 5.40
CA GLY A 17 -7.26 -18.65 5.21
C GLY A 17 -7.61 -18.49 3.73
N LYS A 18 -8.72 -17.80 3.44
CA LYS A 18 -9.06 -17.48 2.05
C LYS A 18 -7.96 -16.59 1.48
N PRO A 19 -7.54 -16.80 0.20
CA PRO A 19 -6.56 -15.92 -0.43
C PRO A 19 -6.98 -14.46 -0.31
N THR A 20 -6.11 -13.64 0.27
CA THR A 20 -6.38 -12.23 0.50
C THR A 20 -5.82 -11.40 -0.65
N ARG A 21 -6.58 -10.42 -1.08
CA ARG A 21 -6.18 -9.46 -2.12
C ARG A 21 -5.75 -8.16 -1.47
N ALA A 22 -4.50 -7.78 -1.63
CA ALA A 22 -3.95 -6.54 -1.10
C ALA A 22 -3.09 -5.82 -2.17
N GLU A 23 -2.76 -4.56 -1.92
CA GLU A 23 -1.84 -3.80 -2.77
C GLU A 23 -0.43 -3.94 -2.24
N VAL A 24 0.55 -4.14 -3.13
CA VAL A 24 1.96 -4.18 -2.76
C VAL A 24 2.77 -3.22 -3.62
N ARG A 25 3.51 -2.34 -2.94
CA ARG A 25 4.43 -1.39 -3.54
C ARG A 25 5.83 -1.60 -2.98
N VAL A 26 6.83 -1.57 -3.85
CA VAL A 26 8.25 -1.68 -3.47
C VAL A 26 9.00 -0.49 -4.04
N VAL A 27 9.67 0.27 -3.19
CA VAL A 27 10.39 1.51 -3.53
C VAL A 27 11.85 1.40 -3.09
N THR A 28 12.77 1.69 -4.00
CA THR A 28 14.21 1.71 -3.72
C THR A 28 14.66 3.02 -3.06
N GLY A 29 15.86 3.05 -2.51
CA GLY A 29 16.37 4.24 -1.80
C GLY A 29 16.53 5.49 -2.67
N ASP A 30 16.63 5.33 -4.00
CA ASP A 30 16.61 6.42 -4.98
C ASP A 30 15.18 6.85 -5.39
N GLY A 31 14.16 6.33 -4.70
CA GLY A 31 12.76 6.66 -4.94
C GLY A 31 12.12 5.94 -6.12
N LYS A 32 12.81 5.00 -6.76
CA LYS A 32 12.28 4.23 -7.90
C LYS A 32 11.30 3.16 -7.44
N THR A 33 10.11 3.14 -8.02
CA THR A 33 9.13 2.07 -7.80
C THR A 33 9.48 0.85 -8.65
N LEU A 34 9.78 -0.27 -8.00
CA LEU A 34 10.00 -1.57 -8.64
C LEU A 34 8.69 -2.24 -9.01
N VAL A 35 7.70 -2.16 -8.14
CA VAL A 35 6.35 -2.69 -8.34
C VAL A 35 5.34 -1.83 -7.60
N ASP A 36 4.13 -1.75 -8.15
CA ASP A 36 2.95 -1.12 -7.56
C ASP A 36 1.74 -1.83 -8.17
N VAL A 37 1.24 -2.86 -7.49
CA VAL A 37 0.22 -3.76 -8.02
C VAL A 37 -0.69 -4.30 -6.93
N VAL A 38 -1.88 -4.71 -7.35
CA VAL A 38 -2.74 -5.55 -6.52
C VAL A 38 -2.36 -7.01 -6.74
N GLN A 39 -2.15 -7.73 -5.65
CA GLN A 39 -1.70 -9.12 -5.63
C GLN A 39 -2.59 -9.95 -4.70
N TYR A 40 -2.82 -11.21 -5.06
CA TYR A 40 -3.39 -12.21 -4.14
C TYR A 40 -2.26 -12.88 -3.37
N THR A 41 -2.49 -13.14 -2.10
CA THR A 41 -1.56 -13.87 -1.24
C THR A 41 -2.31 -14.75 -0.25
N ASP A 42 -1.68 -15.82 0.15
CA ASP A 42 -2.13 -16.77 1.17
C ASP A 42 -0.88 -17.37 1.82
N THR A 43 -1.00 -18.49 2.52
CA THR A 43 0.15 -19.28 2.94
C THR A 43 1.06 -19.52 1.75
N THR A 44 2.31 -19.07 1.84
CA THR A 44 3.25 -19.17 0.73
C THR A 44 4.61 -19.69 1.16
N ARG A 45 5.27 -20.41 0.27
CA ARG A 45 6.62 -20.89 0.48
C ARG A 45 7.60 -19.91 -0.13
N VAL A 46 8.55 -19.43 0.66
CA VAL A 46 9.56 -18.46 0.26
C VAL A 46 10.96 -19.08 0.31
N PRO A 47 11.81 -18.82 -0.68
CA PRO A 47 13.20 -19.25 -0.61
C PRO A 47 13.98 -18.34 0.34
N THR A 48 14.73 -18.89 1.27
CA THR A 48 15.80 -18.15 1.95
C THR A 48 17.09 -18.25 1.15
N SER A 49 18.03 -17.36 1.40
CA SER A 49 19.24 -17.29 0.59
C SER A 49 20.50 -17.00 1.43
N PRO A 50 21.58 -17.79 1.30
CA PRO A 50 22.86 -17.46 1.91
C PRO A 50 23.43 -16.11 1.47
N GLN A 51 22.99 -15.58 0.32
CA GLN A 51 23.35 -14.24 -0.16
C GLN A 51 22.49 -13.12 0.45
N ALA A 52 21.44 -13.47 1.21
CA ALA A 52 20.56 -12.52 1.88
C ALA A 52 21.21 -12.02 3.17
N ARG A 53 22.23 -11.17 3.04
CA ARG A 53 22.90 -10.49 4.14
C ARG A 53 22.34 -9.09 4.26
N CYS A 54 21.54 -8.86 5.31
CA CYS A 54 20.83 -7.59 5.49
C CYS A 54 21.69 -6.49 6.13
N PHE A 55 22.63 -6.88 6.98
CA PHE A 55 23.43 -5.95 7.78
C PHE A 55 24.90 -6.40 7.79
N PHE A 56 25.75 -5.62 8.45
CA PHE A 56 27.16 -5.94 8.59
C PHE A 56 27.40 -7.35 9.17
N GLY A 57 28.15 -8.16 8.44
CA GLY A 57 28.62 -9.43 8.97
C GLY A 57 27.59 -10.54 9.14
N GLY A 58 26.32 -10.29 8.73
CA GLY A 58 25.29 -11.33 8.75
C GLY A 58 25.69 -12.55 7.94
N VAL A 59 25.39 -13.73 8.46
CA VAL A 59 25.74 -15.01 7.82
C VAL A 59 24.86 -15.33 6.62
N GLY A 60 23.79 -14.61 6.45
CA GLY A 60 22.76 -14.84 5.41
C GLY A 60 21.79 -15.95 5.81
N GLY A 61 20.78 -16.16 4.98
CA GLY A 61 19.77 -17.18 5.25
C GLY A 61 20.30 -18.58 5.06
N SER A 62 19.61 -19.56 5.64
CA SER A 62 19.99 -20.98 5.62
C SER A 62 20.00 -21.60 4.21
N GLY A 63 19.27 -21.01 3.25
CA GLY A 63 19.02 -21.58 1.92
C GLY A 63 17.87 -22.60 1.91
N ALA A 64 17.33 -22.95 3.07
CA ALA A 64 16.14 -23.80 3.16
C ALA A 64 14.87 -22.99 2.90
N PRO A 65 13.88 -23.53 2.20
CA PRO A 65 12.62 -22.84 2.02
C PRO A 65 11.86 -22.69 3.34
N ALA A 66 11.38 -21.47 3.65
CA ALA A 66 10.51 -21.20 4.78
C ALA A 66 9.05 -21.15 4.33
N THR A 67 8.13 -21.56 5.21
CA THR A 67 6.69 -21.39 4.99
C THR A 67 6.23 -20.17 5.76
N VAL A 68 5.52 -19.27 5.09
CA VAL A 68 4.93 -18.09 5.67
C VAL A 68 3.43 -18.30 5.72
N GLU A 69 2.89 -18.39 6.94
CA GLU A 69 1.53 -18.79 7.19
C GLU A 69 0.54 -17.66 6.98
N GLY A 70 -0.53 -17.94 6.21
CA GLY A 70 -1.60 -17.01 5.92
C GLY A 70 -1.20 -15.82 5.05
N PRO A 71 -2.16 -14.96 4.70
CA PRO A 71 -1.87 -13.74 3.94
C PRO A 71 -1.14 -12.74 4.82
N ASN A 72 0.11 -12.43 4.50
CA ASN A 72 0.91 -11.51 5.29
C ASN A 72 1.78 -10.57 4.42
N ALA A 73 2.37 -9.55 5.07
CA ALA A 73 3.09 -8.49 4.36
C ALA A 73 4.38 -8.97 3.67
N LEU A 74 4.99 -10.07 4.11
CA LEU A 74 6.13 -10.67 3.42
C LEU A 74 5.66 -11.61 2.30
N GLY A 75 4.64 -12.43 2.56
CA GLY A 75 4.10 -13.37 1.59
C GLY A 75 3.61 -12.69 0.31
N ILE A 76 2.90 -11.54 0.44
CA ILE A 76 2.37 -10.83 -0.73
C ILE A 76 3.49 -10.34 -1.67
N VAL A 77 4.60 -9.86 -1.15
CA VAL A 77 5.71 -9.42 -2.01
C VAL A 77 6.47 -10.61 -2.60
N ALA A 78 6.56 -11.73 -1.88
CA ALA A 78 7.12 -12.95 -2.42
C ALA A 78 6.27 -13.50 -3.57
N ASP A 79 4.94 -13.50 -3.44
CA ASP A 79 4.02 -13.89 -4.50
C ASP A 79 4.12 -12.94 -5.72
N ALA A 80 4.24 -11.64 -5.49
CA ALA A 80 4.47 -10.67 -6.55
C ALA A 80 5.80 -10.93 -7.29
N ALA A 81 6.86 -11.30 -6.57
CA ALA A 81 8.18 -11.57 -7.14
C ALA A 81 8.19 -12.77 -8.08
N ARG A 82 7.29 -13.77 -7.90
CA ARG A 82 7.16 -14.91 -8.82
C ARG A 82 6.88 -14.47 -10.26
N ASN A 83 6.10 -13.42 -10.44
CA ASN A 83 5.64 -12.94 -11.75
C ASN A 83 6.26 -11.58 -12.15
N ARG A 84 7.11 -10.97 -11.32
CA ARG A 84 7.70 -9.64 -11.54
C ARG A 84 9.22 -9.72 -11.54
N LYS A 85 9.83 -9.71 -12.74
CA LYS A 85 11.30 -9.78 -12.91
C LYS A 85 12.05 -8.69 -12.15
N ARG A 86 11.45 -7.48 -12.01
CA ARG A 86 12.07 -6.34 -11.30
C ARG A 86 12.26 -6.58 -9.80
N LEU A 87 11.51 -7.50 -9.20
CA LEU A 87 11.66 -7.88 -7.80
C LEU A 87 12.70 -9.01 -7.60
N ARG A 88 13.24 -9.56 -8.67
CA ARG A 88 14.20 -10.67 -8.60
C ARG A 88 15.63 -10.24 -8.83
N PRO A 89 16.61 -10.76 -8.09
CA PRO A 89 16.43 -11.72 -7.00
C PRO A 89 15.71 -11.13 -5.79
N LEU A 90 14.85 -11.93 -5.17
CA LEU A 90 14.30 -11.66 -3.85
C LEU A 90 15.21 -12.33 -2.83
N LEU A 91 15.82 -11.54 -1.94
CA LEU A 91 16.76 -12.01 -0.95
C LEU A 91 16.11 -12.02 0.43
N ILE A 92 15.84 -13.21 0.96
CA ILE A 92 15.21 -13.42 2.27
C ILE A 92 16.18 -14.19 3.15
N THR A 93 16.31 -13.75 4.40
CA THR A 93 17.07 -14.44 5.45
C THR A 93 16.14 -14.92 6.56
N ASP A 94 16.50 -16.05 7.15
CA ASP A 94 15.89 -16.66 8.34
C ASP A 94 16.85 -16.64 9.54
N GLU A 95 17.90 -15.81 9.49
CA GLU A 95 18.89 -15.69 10.57
C GLU A 95 18.37 -14.96 11.80
N PHE A 96 17.27 -14.18 11.67
CA PHE A 96 16.76 -13.37 12.77
C PHE A 96 15.82 -14.16 13.68
N SER A 97 16.02 -14.01 14.99
CA SER A 97 15.14 -14.62 15.99
C SER A 97 13.71 -14.08 16.01
N PHE A 98 13.47 -12.92 15.38
CA PHE A 98 12.17 -12.28 15.31
C PHE A 98 11.39 -12.59 14.00
N GLY A 99 11.91 -13.46 13.13
CA GLY A 99 11.25 -13.87 11.90
C GLY A 99 12.08 -13.68 10.63
N LEU A 100 11.41 -13.70 9.49
CA LEU A 100 12.06 -13.58 8.20
C LEU A 100 12.38 -12.13 7.84
N GLY A 101 13.62 -11.89 7.41
CA GLY A 101 14.10 -10.58 6.96
C GLY A 101 14.21 -10.48 5.44
N ILE A 102 13.82 -9.35 4.85
CA ILE A 102 14.11 -9.05 3.45
C ILE A 102 15.39 -8.24 3.35
N CYS A 103 16.37 -8.75 2.63
CA CYS A 103 17.68 -8.13 2.39
C CYS A 103 17.79 -7.51 1.00
N GLY A 104 16.92 -7.84 0.07
CA GLY A 104 16.99 -7.25 -1.26
C GLY A 104 15.85 -7.59 -2.21
N PHE A 105 15.60 -6.65 -3.12
CA PHE A 105 14.70 -6.77 -4.26
C PHE A 105 15.40 -6.29 -5.53
N GLY A 106 15.47 -7.12 -6.57
CA GLY A 106 15.83 -6.69 -7.91
C GLY A 106 17.18 -5.99 -8.04
N GLY A 107 18.14 -6.30 -7.18
CA GLY A 107 19.46 -5.66 -7.14
C GLY A 107 19.60 -4.54 -6.12
N ALA A 108 18.52 -3.94 -5.64
CA ALA A 108 18.55 -3.03 -4.50
C ALA A 108 18.68 -3.84 -3.20
N ARG A 109 19.71 -3.54 -2.40
CA ARG A 109 20.06 -4.31 -1.20
C ARG A 109 20.05 -3.43 0.03
N ALA A 110 19.67 -4.03 1.15
CA ALA A 110 20.01 -3.54 2.47
C ALA A 110 21.53 -3.58 2.65
N ASP A 111 22.06 -2.64 3.38
CA ASP A 111 23.49 -2.50 3.68
C ASP A 111 23.69 -1.93 5.08
N ALA A 112 24.88 -1.44 5.35
CA ALA A 112 25.25 -0.85 6.62
C ALA A 112 24.40 0.36 7.03
N GLY A 113 23.97 1.14 6.07
CA GLY A 113 23.27 2.40 6.29
C GLY A 113 21.79 2.33 5.94
N ARG A 114 21.31 1.22 5.34
CA ARG A 114 19.95 1.12 4.82
C ARG A 114 19.32 -0.24 5.06
N TYR A 115 18.02 -0.24 5.33
CA TYR A 115 17.23 -1.46 5.52
C TYR A 115 15.88 -1.37 4.81
N TRP A 116 15.25 -2.52 4.59
CA TRP A 116 13.92 -2.60 4.03
C TRP A 116 12.87 -2.43 5.13
N ASN A 117 12.28 -1.25 5.18
CA ASN A 117 11.16 -0.93 6.06
C ASN A 117 9.86 -1.43 5.42
N VAL A 118 8.95 -1.93 6.25
CA VAL A 118 7.62 -2.36 5.83
C VAL A 118 6.54 -1.56 6.54
N ARG A 119 5.56 -1.12 5.77
CA ARG A 119 4.36 -0.43 6.26
C ARG A 119 3.11 -1.14 5.77
N VAL A 120 2.10 -1.15 6.62
CA VAL A 120 0.76 -1.59 6.23
C VAL A 120 -0.22 -0.47 6.52
N ASN A 121 -0.95 -0.03 5.48
CA ASN A 121 -1.85 1.13 5.57
C ASN A 121 -1.15 2.39 6.11
N HIS A 122 0.03 2.69 5.57
CA HIS A 122 0.90 3.82 5.92
C HIS A 122 1.51 3.79 7.34
N ARG A 123 1.41 2.67 8.04
CA ARG A 123 1.99 2.52 9.39
C ARG A 123 3.17 1.56 9.35
N GLY A 124 4.28 2.00 9.92
CA GLY A 124 5.46 1.15 10.13
C GLY A 124 5.13 -0.02 11.05
N LEU A 125 5.66 -1.19 10.71
CA LEU A 125 5.50 -2.39 11.54
C LEU A 125 6.57 -2.42 12.63
N GLN A 126 6.16 -2.90 13.81
CA GLN A 126 7.05 -3.18 14.93
C GLN A 126 7.43 -4.67 15.00
N VAL A 127 6.99 -5.44 14.00
CA VAL A 127 7.22 -6.89 13.88
C VAL A 127 7.67 -7.21 12.46
N GLY A 128 8.19 -8.41 12.23
CA GLY A 128 8.54 -8.87 10.89
C GLY A 128 7.34 -8.86 9.95
N GLY A 129 7.59 -8.67 8.65
CA GLY A 129 6.53 -8.68 7.64
C GLY A 129 5.80 -10.02 7.52
N ASP A 130 6.43 -11.10 7.94
CA ASP A 130 5.88 -12.46 8.02
C ASP A 130 4.88 -12.63 9.18
N GLN A 131 4.94 -11.77 10.19
CA GLN A 131 4.06 -11.80 11.36
C GLN A 131 2.82 -10.90 11.21
N ARG A 132 2.79 -10.00 10.20
CA ARG A 132 1.67 -9.09 9.97
C ARG A 132 0.70 -9.69 8.97
N LEU A 133 -0.40 -10.25 9.47
CA LEU A 133 -1.51 -10.70 8.65
C LEU A 133 -2.21 -9.53 7.96
N LEU A 134 -2.66 -9.75 6.73
CA LEU A 134 -3.30 -8.78 5.88
C LEU A 134 -4.80 -9.01 5.81
N ASP A 135 -5.55 -7.93 5.91
CA ASP A 135 -6.95 -7.90 5.55
C ASP A 135 -7.13 -7.63 4.04
N PRO A 136 -8.26 -8.05 3.45
CA PRO A 136 -8.55 -7.73 2.06
C PRO A 136 -8.45 -6.23 1.80
N GLY A 137 -7.59 -5.86 0.84
CA GLY A 137 -7.34 -4.49 0.40
C GLY A 137 -6.37 -3.67 1.26
N ASP A 138 -5.62 -4.28 2.16
CA ASP A 138 -4.49 -3.61 2.81
C ASP A 138 -3.49 -3.11 1.77
N GLU A 139 -2.80 -2.02 2.08
CA GLU A 139 -1.69 -1.46 1.31
C GLU A 139 -0.39 -1.81 2.00
N VAL A 140 0.45 -2.60 1.33
CA VAL A 140 1.77 -2.99 1.82
C VAL A 140 2.83 -2.19 1.06
N LEU A 141 3.61 -1.41 1.76
CA LEU A 141 4.77 -0.70 1.22
C LEU A 141 6.04 -1.32 1.78
N TRP A 142 6.94 -1.74 0.90
CA TRP A 142 8.33 -2.03 1.22
C TRP A 142 9.20 -0.91 0.66
N ALA A 143 9.95 -0.23 1.51
CA ALA A 143 10.84 0.86 1.12
C ALA A 143 12.25 0.64 1.66
N LEU A 144 13.26 0.82 0.80
CA LEU A 144 14.66 0.85 1.23
C LEU A 144 14.95 2.24 1.79
N ILE A 145 15.12 2.33 3.09
CA ILE A 145 15.33 3.59 3.81
C ILE A 145 16.63 3.56 4.59
N GLU A 146 17.13 4.73 4.95
CA GLU A 146 18.28 4.86 5.82
C GLU A 146 17.98 4.33 7.22
N ASN A 147 18.99 3.79 7.89
CA ASN A 147 18.89 3.37 9.27
C ASN A 147 18.53 4.58 10.14
N PRO A 148 17.61 4.45 11.09
CA PRO A 148 17.28 5.54 11.97
C PRO A 148 18.48 5.89 12.86
N THR A 149 18.73 7.19 13.01
CA THR A 149 19.64 7.67 14.02
C THR A 149 18.95 7.55 15.39
N CYS A 150 19.50 6.76 16.29
CA CYS A 150 18.97 6.59 17.63
C CYS A 150 19.88 7.26 18.65
N ASP A 151 19.29 7.91 19.66
CA ASP A 151 20.04 8.38 20.81
C ASP A 151 20.59 7.16 21.57
N GLN A 152 21.88 7.17 21.88
CA GLN A 152 22.55 6.12 22.64
C GLN A 152 22.35 6.30 24.16
N ASN A 153 21.78 7.43 24.58
CA ASN A 153 21.47 7.73 25.96
C ASN A 153 19.98 7.52 26.26
N PRO A 154 19.60 7.08 27.47
CA PRO A 154 18.20 7.03 27.85
C PRO A 154 17.54 8.42 27.70
N PRO A 155 16.33 8.48 27.13
CA PRO A 155 15.37 7.42 26.82
C PRO A 155 15.49 6.69 25.47
N TYR A 156 16.65 6.51 24.88
CA TYR A 156 16.88 5.72 23.63
C TYR A 156 15.90 6.04 22.49
N ALA A 157 15.69 7.30 22.20
CA ALA A 157 14.75 7.72 21.17
C ALA A 157 15.38 7.62 19.77
N CYS A 158 14.77 6.86 18.88
CA CYS A 158 15.16 6.85 17.48
C CYS A 158 14.41 7.92 16.68
N GLN A 159 15.08 8.52 15.69
CA GLN A 159 14.42 9.39 14.74
C GLN A 159 13.30 8.62 14.02
N PRO A 160 12.13 9.24 13.80
CA PRO A 160 11.06 8.60 13.04
C PRO A 160 11.54 8.31 11.62
N GLY A 161 11.05 7.21 11.05
CA GLY A 161 11.32 6.88 9.64
C GLY A 161 10.84 7.97 8.68
N PRO A 162 11.37 8.01 7.45
CA PRO A 162 11.02 9.00 6.45
C PRO A 162 9.50 8.98 6.17
N PRO A 163 8.87 10.15 5.97
CA PRO A 163 7.45 10.20 5.64
C PRO A 163 7.20 9.58 4.25
N GLU A 164 6.04 8.97 4.08
CA GLU A 164 5.56 8.45 2.80
C GLU A 164 4.73 9.51 2.08
N LEU A 165 5.06 9.85 0.84
CA LEU A 165 4.32 10.81 0.04
C LEU A 165 3.09 10.17 -0.63
N GLU A 166 1.98 10.91 -0.69
CA GLU A 166 0.77 10.58 -1.42
C GLU A 166 0.43 11.73 -2.38
N LEU A 167 0.45 11.45 -3.70
CA LEU A 167 0.07 12.43 -4.72
C LEU A 167 -1.40 12.26 -5.12
N ARG A 168 -2.13 13.36 -5.17
CA ARG A 168 -3.49 13.43 -5.70
C ARG A 168 -3.59 14.40 -6.86
N ALA A 169 -4.12 13.92 -7.98
CA ALA A 169 -4.34 14.71 -9.18
C ALA A 169 -5.56 14.16 -9.94
N ARG A 170 -6.07 14.97 -10.88
CA ARG A 170 -7.06 14.48 -11.85
C ARG A 170 -6.42 13.51 -12.83
N SER A 171 -7.20 12.56 -13.34
CA SER A 171 -6.73 11.56 -14.31
C SER A 171 -6.74 12.07 -15.77
N ARG A 172 -7.32 13.25 -16.04
CA ARG A 172 -7.46 13.84 -17.37
C ARG A 172 -7.27 15.36 -17.33
N ALA A 173 -6.60 15.90 -18.38
CA ALA A 173 -6.40 17.33 -18.53
C ALA A 173 -6.45 17.72 -20.01
N ALA A 174 -6.72 19.00 -20.31
CA ALA A 174 -6.53 19.57 -21.63
C ALA A 174 -5.07 20.02 -21.80
N PRO A 175 -4.49 19.94 -23.02
CA PRO A 175 -3.11 20.37 -23.28
C PRO A 175 -2.90 21.83 -22.89
N GLY A 176 -1.78 22.12 -22.21
CA GLY A 176 -1.40 23.47 -21.83
C GLY A 176 -2.31 24.17 -20.81
N LYS A 177 -3.37 23.50 -20.31
CA LYS A 177 -4.24 24.06 -19.27
C LYS A 177 -3.75 23.67 -17.90
N PRO A 178 -3.46 24.64 -17.01
CA PRO A 178 -3.02 24.36 -15.66
C PRO A 178 -4.13 23.68 -14.83
N PHE A 179 -3.73 22.79 -13.92
CA PHE A 179 -4.63 22.15 -12.98
C PHE A 179 -3.95 21.92 -11.62
N PRO A 180 -4.72 21.98 -10.53
CA PRO A 180 -4.18 21.76 -9.20
C PRO A 180 -3.88 20.27 -8.95
N VAL A 181 -2.82 20.05 -8.21
CA VAL A 181 -2.47 18.77 -7.58
C VAL A 181 -2.29 18.99 -6.10
N LYS A 182 -2.42 17.93 -5.32
CA LYS A 182 -2.20 17.99 -3.88
C LYS A 182 -1.33 16.83 -3.43
N VAL A 183 -0.36 17.14 -2.58
CA VAL A 183 0.51 16.14 -1.99
C VAL A 183 0.30 16.10 -0.49
N PHE A 184 0.21 14.92 0.04
CA PHE A 184 0.20 14.63 1.47
C PHE A 184 1.40 13.80 1.84
N GLU A 185 1.74 13.81 3.10
CA GLU A 185 2.70 12.90 3.69
C GLU A 185 2.09 12.12 4.85
N TRP A 186 2.52 10.89 5.00
CA TRP A 186 2.15 10.01 6.08
C TRP A 186 3.38 9.77 6.96
N SER A 187 3.25 10.07 8.24
CA SER A 187 4.27 9.67 9.21
C SER A 187 4.29 8.15 9.37
N ASP A 188 5.33 7.63 9.99
CA ASP A 188 5.44 6.21 10.32
C ASP A 188 4.33 5.71 11.28
N SER A 189 3.76 6.62 12.07
CA SER A 189 2.59 6.33 12.91
C SER A 189 1.26 6.34 12.15
N GLY A 190 1.25 6.67 10.84
CA GLY A 190 0.05 6.76 10.01
C GLY A 190 -0.73 8.07 10.16
N LEU A 191 -0.10 9.13 10.66
CA LEU A 191 -0.69 10.47 10.65
C LEU A 191 -0.48 11.10 9.26
N ARG A 192 -1.56 11.63 8.69
CA ARG A 192 -1.57 12.27 7.37
C ARG A 192 -1.62 13.77 7.51
N THR A 193 -0.65 14.46 6.90
CA THR A 193 -0.58 15.92 6.84
C THR A 193 -0.33 16.40 5.41
N PRO A 194 -0.64 17.67 5.06
CA PRO A 194 -0.18 18.25 3.81
C PRO A 194 1.35 18.21 3.73
N ALA A 195 1.90 17.96 2.54
CA ALA A 195 3.34 17.90 2.31
C ALA A 195 3.84 19.15 1.60
N GLU A 196 4.60 19.98 2.29
CA GLU A 196 5.27 21.17 1.76
C GLU A 196 6.60 20.81 1.10
N GLY A 197 7.03 21.60 0.12
CA GLY A 197 8.37 21.50 -0.50
C GLY A 197 8.54 20.27 -1.40
N VAL A 198 7.46 19.62 -1.83
CA VAL A 198 7.52 18.43 -2.69
C VAL A 198 7.57 18.85 -4.15
N THR A 199 8.52 18.29 -4.89
CA THR A 199 8.59 18.45 -6.35
C THR A 199 7.61 17.51 -7.03
N VAL A 200 6.75 18.05 -7.91
CA VAL A 200 5.81 17.26 -8.71
C VAL A 200 6.14 17.44 -10.20
N THR A 201 6.17 16.34 -10.94
CA THR A 201 6.43 16.38 -12.40
C THR A 201 5.46 17.32 -13.12
N GLY A 202 6.02 18.29 -13.86
CA GLY A 202 5.23 19.26 -14.62
C GLY A 202 4.63 20.41 -13.80
N ALA A 203 4.93 20.49 -12.52
CA ALA A 203 4.58 21.64 -11.70
C ALA A 203 5.55 22.82 -11.95
N SER A 204 5.04 24.02 -11.78
CA SER A 204 5.81 25.27 -11.91
C SER A 204 6.71 25.58 -10.70
N GLY A 205 6.50 24.89 -9.59
CA GLY A 205 7.26 25.00 -8.35
C GLY A 205 6.91 23.87 -7.38
N PRO A 206 7.59 23.78 -6.23
CA PRO A 206 7.28 22.82 -5.20
C PRO A 206 5.90 23.10 -4.59
N THR A 207 5.37 22.12 -3.83
CA THR A 207 4.13 22.29 -3.09
C THR A 207 4.24 23.35 -1.99
N ASP A 208 3.17 24.10 -1.78
CA ASP A 208 3.02 25.07 -0.68
C ASP A 208 2.79 24.36 0.68
N ALA A 209 2.67 25.15 1.76
CA ALA A 209 2.41 24.63 3.12
C ALA A 209 1.09 23.88 3.25
N ALA A 210 0.14 24.08 2.34
CA ALA A 210 -1.09 23.29 2.26
C ALA A 210 -0.95 22.04 1.36
N GLY A 211 0.24 21.79 0.83
CA GLY A 211 0.53 20.65 -0.05
C GLY A 211 0.04 20.84 -1.50
N ASN A 212 -0.28 22.06 -1.93
CA ASN A 212 -0.79 22.29 -3.27
C ASN A 212 0.33 22.68 -4.24
N ALA A 213 0.22 22.27 -5.49
CA ALA A 213 1.00 22.77 -6.62
C ALA A 213 0.11 22.84 -7.87
N VAL A 214 0.58 23.55 -8.90
CA VAL A 214 -0.11 23.65 -10.18
C VAL A 214 0.74 22.98 -11.24
N VAL A 215 0.14 22.03 -11.96
CA VAL A 215 0.76 21.25 -13.02
C VAL A 215 0.22 21.69 -14.38
N THR A 216 1.11 21.80 -15.36
CA THR A 216 0.75 22.06 -16.77
C THR A 216 1.37 20.99 -17.64
N LEU A 217 0.54 20.28 -18.44
CA LEU A 217 0.99 19.21 -19.30
C LEU A 217 0.59 19.49 -20.76
N THR A 218 1.48 19.20 -21.68
CA THR A 218 1.22 19.29 -23.14
C THR A 218 0.88 17.94 -23.76
N GLY A 219 1.11 16.84 -23.07
CA GLY A 219 0.82 15.48 -23.50
C GLY A 219 0.61 14.52 -22.33
N THR A 220 0.04 13.36 -22.62
CA THR A 220 -0.19 12.30 -21.63
C THR A 220 1.11 11.92 -20.94
N ARG A 221 1.10 11.96 -19.61
CA ARG A 221 2.28 11.74 -18.76
C ARG A 221 1.88 11.09 -17.43
N LYS A 222 2.82 10.37 -16.85
CA LYS A 222 2.78 10.00 -15.44
C LYS A 222 3.31 11.15 -14.59
N LEU A 223 2.56 11.52 -13.58
CA LEU A 223 3.01 12.43 -12.53
C LEU A 223 3.74 11.64 -11.47
N PHE A 224 4.79 12.24 -10.96
CA PHE A 224 5.63 11.71 -9.91
C PHE A 224 5.86 12.82 -8.88
N ALA A 225 5.78 12.49 -7.60
CA ALA A 225 6.04 13.42 -6.51
C ALA A 225 7.18 12.88 -5.66
N TYR A 226 8.21 13.71 -5.42
CA TYR A 226 9.35 13.34 -4.63
C TYR A 226 9.87 14.51 -3.79
N ARG A 227 10.49 14.18 -2.68
CA ARG A 227 11.26 15.10 -1.82
C ARG A 227 12.39 14.29 -1.19
N ALA A 228 13.59 14.89 -1.08
CA ALA A 228 14.70 14.26 -0.35
C ALA A 228 14.28 13.91 1.08
N GLY A 229 14.70 12.77 1.57
CA GLY A 229 14.32 12.27 2.89
C GLY A 229 12.85 11.81 3.03
N ALA A 230 12.15 11.58 1.92
CA ALA A 230 10.80 11.03 1.92
C ALA A 230 10.68 9.83 0.97
N ILE A 231 9.78 8.89 1.28
CA ILE A 231 9.43 7.79 0.37
C ILE A 231 8.52 8.35 -0.72
N SER A 232 8.93 8.21 -1.98
CA SER A 232 8.22 8.78 -3.14
C SER A 232 6.79 8.25 -3.27
N ALA A 233 5.89 9.10 -3.76
CA ALA A 233 4.51 8.72 -4.04
C ALA A 233 4.39 7.69 -5.17
N SER A 234 3.25 6.99 -5.22
CA SER A 234 2.85 6.21 -6.39
C SER A 234 2.71 7.11 -7.62
N GLU A 235 3.12 6.60 -8.79
CA GLU A 235 2.94 7.32 -10.05
C GLU A 235 1.46 7.43 -10.44
N LEU A 236 1.02 8.62 -10.84
CA LEU A 236 -0.32 8.86 -11.35
C LEU A 236 -0.30 9.16 -12.85
N ALA A 237 -0.98 8.32 -13.64
CA ALA A 237 -1.14 8.59 -15.07
C ALA A 237 -2.19 9.68 -15.31
N VAL A 238 -1.82 10.73 -16.05
CA VAL A 238 -2.74 11.77 -16.49
C VAL A 238 -2.78 11.76 -18.01
N CYS A 239 -3.96 11.46 -18.55
CA CYS A 239 -4.22 11.57 -19.98
C CYS A 239 -4.45 13.03 -20.36
N VAL A 240 -3.75 13.48 -21.41
CA VAL A 240 -3.87 14.85 -21.92
C VAL A 240 -4.32 14.79 -23.38
N ALA A 241 -5.49 15.36 -23.68
CA ALA A 241 -6.04 15.38 -25.03
C ALA A 241 -6.98 16.58 -25.26
N GLU A 242 -7.08 17.00 -26.54
CA GLU A 242 -8.05 17.99 -27.00
C GLU A 242 -8.89 17.36 -28.15
N PRO A 243 -10.19 17.22 -28.03
CA PRO A 243 -10.98 17.44 -26.83
C PRO A 243 -10.66 16.38 -25.74
N ILE A 244 -10.86 16.72 -24.48
CA ILE A 244 -10.60 15.84 -23.32
C ILE A 244 -11.37 14.50 -23.38
N SER A 245 -12.42 14.43 -24.19
CA SER A 245 -13.18 13.21 -24.48
C SER A 245 -12.37 12.12 -25.21
N ARG A 246 -11.26 12.48 -25.87
CA ARG A 246 -10.32 11.53 -26.49
C ARG A 246 -9.51 10.76 -25.44
N CYS A 247 -9.40 11.29 -24.23
CA CYS A 247 -8.81 10.51 -23.16
C CYS A 247 -9.67 9.26 -22.91
N PRO A 248 -9.06 8.07 -22.87
CA PRO A 248 -9.78 6.86 -22.55
C PRO A 248 -10.59 7.13 -21.29
N ARG A 249 -11.87 6.89 -21.32
CA ARG A 249 -12.62 6.73 -20.07
C ARG A 249 -12.01 5.51 -19.42
N VAL A 250 -11.27 5.71 -18.35
CA VAL A 250 -10.97 4.59 -17.48
C VAL A 250 -12.34 4.07 -17.08
N ARG A 251 -12.74 2.94 -17.67
CA ARG A 251 -14.03 2.34 -17.34
C ARG A 251 -13.98 2.01 -15.87
N GLY A 252 -14.84 2.64 -15.12
CA GLY A 252 -15.07 2.26 -13.75
C GLY A 252 -15.48 0.79 -13.67
N ARG A 253 -15.26 0.21 -12.53
CA ARG A 253 -15.62 -1.18 -12.25
C ARG A 253 -17.00 -1.23 -11.61
N ILE A 254 -17.68 -2.35 -11.79
CA ILE A 254 -18.82 -2.71 -10.96
C ILE A 254 -18.26 -3.63 -9.89
N LEU A 255 -18.30 -3.17 -8.64
CA LEU A 255 -17.79 -3.91 -7.47
C LEU A 255 -18.98 -4.24 -6.59
N ILE A 256 -19.17 -5.52 -6.36
CA ILE A 256 -20.24 -6.04 -5.51
C ILE A 256 -19.57 -6.83 -4.40
N GLY A 257 -19.74 -6.40 -3.17
CA GLY A 257 -19.30 -7.10 -1.98
C GLY A 257 -20.30 -8.20 -1.58
N SER A 258 -19.95 -8.91 -0.54
CA SER A 258 -20.71 -10.04 0.01
C SER A 258 -21.54 -9.66 1.25
N GLY A 259 -21.85 -10.63 2.10
CA GLY A 259 -22.43 -10.42 3.43
C GLY A 259 -21.39 -10.29 4.54
N ASP A 260 -20.13 -10.52 4.23
CA ASP A 260 -19.01 -10.49 5.19
C ASP A 260 -18.34 -9.10 5.20
N PRO A 261 -17.68 -8.69 6.30
CA PRO A 261 -16.89 -7.46 6.33
C PRO A 261 -15.77 -7.48 5.29
N GLU A 262 -15.76 -6.49 4.40
CA GLU A 262 -14.81 -6.43 3.28
C GLU A 262 -14.15 -5.05 3.16
N LEU A 263 -12.97 -5.03 2.56
CA LEU A 263 -12.38 -3.81 2.03
C LEU A 263 -12.53 -3.78 0.51
N ILE A 264 -13.37 -2.87 0.03
CA ILE A 264 -13.67 -2.72 -1.39
C ILE A 264 -12.93 -1.52 -1.92
N ARG A 265 -12.05 -1.75 -2.90
CA ARG A 265 -11.28 -0.70 -3.57
C ARG A 265 -11.73 -0.51 -4.99
N GLY A 266 -12.09 0.71 -5.31
CA GLY A 266 -12.36 1.17 -6.66
C GLY A 266 -11.11 1.29 -7.53
N SER A 267 -11.32 1.74 -8.74
CA SER A 267 -10.30 2.09 -9.72
C SER A 267 -10.04 3.61 -9.75
N ILE A 268 -9.34 4.08 -10.76
CA ILE A 268 -9.22 5.52 -11.06
C ILE A 268 -10.35 6.05 -11.96
N GLY A 269 -11.31 5.22 -12.33
CA GLY A 269 -12.47 5.56 -13.16
C GLY A 269 -13.74 5.56 -12.34
N GLY A 270 -14.83 6.12 -12.89
CA GLY A 270 -16.12 6.18 -12.20
C GLY A 270 -16.71 4.80 -11.92
N ASP A 271 -16.57 4.32 -10.71
CA ASP A 271 -16.97 2.98 -10.27
C ASP A 271 -18.44 2.94 -9.81
N VAL A 272 -19.04 1.77 -9.90
CA VAL A 272 -20.31 1.46 -9.24
C VAL A 272 -20.02 0.45 -8.14
N ILE A 273 -20.13 0.86 -6.88
CA ILE A 273 -19.78 0.03 -5.72
C ILE A 273 -21.04 -0.27 -4.92
N LYS A 274 -21.28 -1.56 -4.68
CA LYS A 274 -22.33 -2.07 -3.78
C LYS A 274 -21.64 -2.94 -2.73
N PRO A 275 -21.38 -2.43 -1.52
CA PRO A 275 -20.61 -3.16 -0.52
C PRO A 275 -21.25 -4.48 -0.07
N GLY A 276 -22.57 -4.50 0.01
CA GLY A 276 -23.28 -5.67 0.50
C GLY A 276 -23.79 -5.52 1.94
N ALA A 277 -23.93 -6.62 2.66
CA ALA A 277 -24.52 -6.63 4.01
C ALA A 277 -23.47 -6.56 5.13
N GLY A 278 -22.20 -6.69 4.86
CA GLY A 278 -21.08 -6.65 5.81
C GLY A 278 -20.90 -5.31 6.53
N ARG A 279 -19.90 -5.27 7.37
CA ARG A 279 -19.38 -4.02 7.92
C ARG A 279 -18.18 -3.61 7.09
N ASP A 280 -18.42 -2.89 5.98
CA ASP A 280 -17.47 -2.73 4.92
C ASP A 280 -16.62 -1.46 5.04
N ARG A 281 -15.45 -1.51 4.45
CA ARG A 281 -14.62 -0.35 4.21
C ARG A 281 -14.50 -0.13 2.71
N VAL A 282 -15.10 0.96 2.21
CA VAL A 282 -15.06 1.33 0.80
C VAL A 282 -14.05 2.44 0.59
N MET A 283 -13.15 2.24 -0.35
CA MET A 283 -12.20 3.24 -0.85
C MET A 283 -12.39 3.33 -2.36
N SER A 284 -13.22 4.25 -2.85
CA SER A 284 -13.54 4.29 -4.28
C SER A 284 -12.41 4.85 -5.15
N ARG A 285 -11.44 5.54 -4.55
CA ARG A 285 -10.28 6.15 -5.23
C ARG A 285 -10.69 7.35 -6.09
N ALA A 286 -10.03 7.52 -7.28
CA ALA A 286 -10.33 8.63 -8.16
C ALA A 286 -11.41 8.25 -9.17
N GLY A 287 -12.30 9.19 -9.47
CA GLY A 287 -13.38 8.96 -10.42
C GLY A 287 -14.64 9.70 -10.00
N ALA A 288 -15.69 9.61 -10.81
CA ALA A 288 -17.02 10.02 -10.41
C ALA A 288 -17.79 8.74 -10.02
N ASP A 289 -17.70 8.37 -8.76
CA ASP A 289 -18.15 7.08 -8.27
C ASP A 289 -19.60 7.09 -7.79
N LEU A 290 -20.26 5.96 -7.95
CA LEU A 290 -21.59 5.72 -7.40
C LEU A 290 -21.50 4.60 -6.37
N ILE A 291 -21.59 4.97 -5.09
CA ILE A 291 -21.54 4.02 -3.98
C ILE A 291 -22.94 3.85 -3.42
N ARG A 292 -23.41 2.60 -3.33
CA ARG A 292 -24.71 2.22 -2.79
C ARG A 292 -24.52 1.27 -1.61
N ALA A 293 -24.38 1.83 -0.42
CA ALA A 293 -24.11 1.14 0.83
C ALA A 293 -25.32 1.14 1.78
N ARG A 294 -26.53 1.03 1.22
CA ARG A 294 -27.73 0.83 2.03
C ARG A 294 -27.95 -0.64 2.33
N GLY A 295 -28.30 -0.91 3.55
CA GLY A 295 -28.44 -2.27 4.11
C GLY A 295 -27.11 -2.81 4.57
N GLY A 296 -27.09 -3.57 5.64
CA GLY A 296 -25.88 -4.19 6.17
C GLY A 296 -25.40 -3.59 7.46
N GLY A 297 -24.10 -3.64 7.65
CA GLY A 297 -23.41 -3.17 8.84
C GLY A 297 -23.15 -1.65 8.84
N ARG A 298 -22.26 -1.23 9.73
CA ARG A 298 -21.80 0.15 9.78
C ARG A 298 -20.59 0.31 8.88
N ASP A 299 -20.80 0.82 7.67
CA ASP A 299 -19.77 0.97 6.67
C ASP A 299 -18.90 2.21 6.88
N ARG A 300 -17.67 2.15 6.37
CA ARG A 300 -16.76 3.29 6.31
C ARG A 300 -16.45 3.59 4.85
N ILE A 301 -16.83 4.78 4.38
CA ILE A 301 -16.74 5.16 2.98
C ILE A 301 -15.80 6.34 2.80
N ASN A 302 -14.81 6.15 1.94
CA ASN A 302 -13.88 7.16 1.47
C ASN A 302 -13.95 7.22 -0.06
N CYS A 303 -14.37 8.36 -0.60
CA CYS A 303 -14.63 8.51 -2.04
C CYS A 303 -13.39 8.89 -2.85
N GLY A 304 -12.42 9.55 -2.24
CA GLY A 304 -11.22 9.99 -2.98
C GLY A 304 -11.46 11.25 -3.81
N PRO A 305 -10.63 11.50 -4.85
CA PRO A 305 -10.80 12.63 -5.74
C PRO A 305 -11.87 12.37 -6.80
N GLY A 306 -12.86 13.24 -6.92
CA GLY A 306 -13.93 13.15 -7.92
C GLY A 306 -15.15 13.92 -7.52
N VAL A 307 -16.24 13.71 -8.23
CA VAL A 307 -17.58 14.17 -7.81
C VAL A 307 -18.42 12.92 -7.58
N ASP A 308 -18.42 12.47 -6.34
CA ASP A 308 -18.95 11.18 -5.97
C ASP A 308 -20.38 11.25 -5.45
N ARG A 309 -21.13 10.21 -5.78
CA ARG A 309 -22.51 10.05 -5.31
C ARG A 309 -22.59 8.84 -4.40
N VAL A 310 -22.99 9.10 -3.14
CA VAL A 310 -23.03 8.09 -2.09
C VAL A 310 -24.45 7.96 -1.54
N ILE A 311 -24.95 6.75 -1.49
CA ILE A 311 -26.26 6.42 -0.90
C ILE A 311 -25.98 5.47 0.25
N VAL A 312 -26.26 5.89 1.47
CA VAL A 312 -25.82 5.23 2.72
C VAL A 312 -26.93 5.17 3.75
N ASP A 313 -26.72 4.42 4.79
CA ASP A 313 -27.51 4.39 6.00
C ASP A 313 -27.03 5.44 7.01
N ARG A 314 -27.89 5.78 7.98
CA ARG A 314 -27.55 6.77 9.02
C ARG A 314 -26.37 6.36 9.90
N ARG A 315 -26.08 5.05 10.00
CA ARG A 315 -25.00 4.47 10.82
C ARG A 315 -23.66 4.53 10.14
N ASP A 316 -23.62 4.74 8.82
CA ASP A 316 -22.40 4.72 8.05
C ASP A 316 -21.54 5.94 8.29
N LEU A 317 -20.24 5.73 8.24
CA LEU A 317 -19.22 6.75 8.36
C LEU A 317 -18.75 7.15 6.97
N VAL A 318 -19.15 8.33 6.53
CA VAL A 318 -18.80 8.88 5.22
C VAL A 318 -17.74 9.95 5.39
N ALA A 319 -16.63 9.83 4.68
CA ALA A 319 -15.55 10.81 4.70
C ALA A 319 -15.98 12.13 4.05
N ARG A 320 -15.31 13.22 4.43
CA ARG A 320 -15.62 14.58 3.93
C ARG A 320 -15.33 14.77 2.43
N ASN A 321 -14.61 13.85 1.82
CA ASN A 321 -14.30 13.86 0.39
C ASN A 321 -15.38 13.16 -0.46
N CYS A 322 -16.56 12.95 0.06
CA CYS A 322 -17.74 12.49 -0.65
C CYS A 322 -18.70 13.65 -0.80
N GLU A 323 -18.93 14.17 -2.02
CA GLU A 323 -19.60 15.45 -2.24
C GLU A 323 -21.14 15.35 -2.23
N ARG A 324 -21.69 14.26 -2.75
CA ARG A 324 -23.14 14.07 -2.89
C ARG A 324 -23.63 12.89 -2.08
N VAL A 325 -23.84 13.11 -0.79
CA VAL A 325 -24.28 12.08 0.16
C VAL A 325 -25.78 12.13 0.35
N ARG A 326 -26.45 10.99 0.14
CA ARG A 326 -27.86 10.76 0.43
C ARG A 326 -28.01 9.69 1.51
N ARG A 327 -28.63 10.04 2.62
CA ARG A 327 -28.95 9.12 3.73
C ARG A 327 -30.40 8.70 3.71
#